data_954fd16e3e0db531f758fbbdb4d3fbd2
#
_entry.id   954fd16e3e0db531f758fbbdb4d3fbd2
#
_cell.length_a   1.000
_cell.length_b   1.000
_cell.length_c   1.000
_cell.angle_alpha   90.00
_cell.angle_beta   90.00
_cell.angle_gamma   90.00
#
_symmetry.space_group_name_H-M   'P 1'
#
loop_
_entity.id
_entity.type
_entity.pdbx_description
1 polymer ?
#
loop_
_entity_poly.entity_id
_entity_poly.type
_entity_poly.pdbx_seq_one_letter_code
_entity_poly.pdbx_strand_id
1 'polypeptide(L)'
;GLIEKEFDECLRKIVQMGYGLVIISHETDKTFTDEGGNQFNKIVPTLDKRANNVIARMCDLIGYTRSVTDEAGNEKVLMFLRGTSRYEAGSRFKYTPDYIELSYDNLVKAIGDAIDKQMAEDGSDLFTDKRENVHLDTSMELDFDKLMKEFNDIIINIPGSADIKQETEEGKTFAEYWQPRITQCIERYLGKGKKIKDATRDQVEAIDLIVTDLKDLVKYKEM
;
A
#
# COMPACT_ATOMS: atom_id res chain seq x y z
N GLY A 1 -2.21 -13.47 16.30
CA GLY A 1 -1.54 -14.65 15.72
C GLY A 1 -0.58 -14.27 14.61
N LEU A 2 0.18 -15.21 14.07
CA LEU A 2 1.18 -14.95 13.03
C LEU A 2 0.57 -14.24 11.80
N ILE A 3 -0.56 -14.73 11.31
CA ILE A 3 -1.29 -14.16 10.16
C ILE A 3 -1.70 -12.70 10.41
N GLU A 4 -2.18 -12.39 11.61
CA GLU A 4 -2.58 -11.02 11.98
C GLU A 4 -1.37 -10.06 11.97
N LYS A 5 -0.22 -10.53 12.45
CA LYS A 5 1.03 -9.78 12.45
C LYS A 5 1.52 -9.51 11.02
N GLU A 6 1.55 -10.53 10.17
CA GLU A 6 1.94 -10.39 8.76
C GLU A 6 1.01 -9.44 7.99
N PHE A 7 -0.31 -9.55 8.25
CA PHE A 7 -1.29 -8.65 7.65
C PHE A 7 -1.06 -7.19 8.08
N ASP A 8 -0.87 -6.93 9.38
CA ASP A 8 -0.55 -5.59 9.89
C ASP A 8 0.77 -5.05 9.29
N GLU A 9 1.81 -5.88 9.23
CA GLU A 9 3.10 -5.49 8.66
C GLU A 9 3.01 -5.16 7.15
N CYS A 10 2.25 -5.95 6.38
CA CYS A 10 2.04 -5.67 4.96
C CYS A 10 1.33 -4.34 4.72
N LEU A 11 0.24 -4.07 5.45
CA LEU A 11 -0.49 -2.81 5.33
C LEU A 11 0.38 -1.61 5.74
N ARG A 12 1.14 -1.73 6.83
CA ARG A 12 2.06 -0.68 7.28
C ARG A 12 3.15 -0.40 6.25
N LYS A 13 3.70 -1.41 5.60
CA LYS A 13 4.68 -1.22 4.53
C LYS A 13 4.10 -0.39 3.38
N ILE A 14 2.87 -0.67 2.94
CA ILE A 14 2.19 0.11 1.88
C ILE A 14 2.08 1.58 2.29
N VAL A 15 1.62 1.84 3.53
CA VAL A 15 1.50 3.22 4.05
C VAL A 15 2.87 3.89 4.21
N GLN A 16 3.89 3.15 4.66
CA GLN A 16 5.26 3.67 4.81
C GLN A 16 5.93 4.01 3.47
N MET A 17 5.55 3.33 2.40
CA MET A 17 5.97 3.70 1.04
C MET A 17 5.28 4.97 0.53
N GLY A 18 4.40 5.57 1.36
CA GLY A 18 3.74 6.82 1.09
C GLY A 18 2.47 6.72 0.25
N TYR A 19 1.96 5.53 -0.03
CA TYR A 19 0.69 5.35 -0.73
C TYR A 19 -0.51 5.60 0.18
N GLY A 20 -1.56 6.21 -0.39
CA GLY A 20 -2.88 6.22 0.21
C GLY A 20 -3.50 4.82 0.10
N LEU A 21 -4.02 4.30 1.21
CA LEU A 21 -4.65 2.99 1.24
C LEU A 21 -6.17 3.13 1.39
N VAL A 22 -6.91 2.61 0.42
CA VAL A 22 -8.37 2.53 0.45
C VAL A 22 -8.77 1.07 0.49
N ILE A 23 -9.52 0.68 1.52
CA ILE A 23 -10.03 -0.68 1.69
C ILE A 23 -11.55 -0.64 1.52
N ILE A 24 -12.05 -1.45 0.60
CA ILE A 24 -13.50 -1.58 0.33
C ILE A 24 -13.98 -2.90 0.94
N SER A 25 -15.06 -2.82 1.72
CA SER A 25 -15.70 -3.97 2.34
C SER A 25 -17.22 -3.93 2.09
N HIS A 26 -17.84 -5.09 2.01
CA HIS A 26 -19.29 -5.19 2.09
C HIS A 26 -19.78 -4.86 3.50
N GLU A 27 -21.06 -4.57 3.62
CA GLU A 27 -21.74 -4.37 4.90
C GLU A 27 -22.31 -5.70 5.44
N THR A 28 -22.41 -5.78 6.76
CA THR A 28 -23.14 -6.85 7.45
C THR A 28 -23.81 -6.31 8.70
N ASP A 29 -24.96 -6.86 9.05
CA ASP A 29 -25.62 -6.59 10.32
C ASP A 29 -24.96 -7.38 11.44
N LYS A 30 -24.64 -6.70 12.55
CA LYS A 30 -24.10 -7.31 13.74
C LYS A 30 -24.89 -6.87 14.97
N THR A 31 -25.26 -7.84 15.79
CA THR A 31 -25.97 -7.56 17.05
C THR A 31 -24.99 -7.17 18.12
N PHE A 32 -25.23 -6.06 18.77
CA PHE A 32 -24.52 -5.55 19.94
C PHE A 32 -25.44 -5.50 21.15
N THR A 33 -24.86 -5.55 22.32
CA THR A 33 -25.57 -5.39 23.58
C THR A 33 -25.07 -4.14 24.27
N ASP A 34 -25.96 -3.23 24.66
CA ASP A 34 -25.61 -2.03 25.42
C ASP A 34 -25.35 -2.35 26.91
N GLU A 35 -24.93 -1.34 27.67
CA GLU A 35 -24.67 -1.48 29.13
C GLU A 35 -25.94 -1.85 29.92
N GLY A 36 -27.11 -1.55 29.39
CA GLY A 36 -28.41 -1.91 29.97
C GLY A 36 -28.90 -3.32 29.64
N GLY A 37 -28.12 -4.06 28.82
CA GLY A 37 -28.50 -5.41 28.35
C GLY A 37 -29.44 -5.43 27.15
N ASN A 38 -29.77 -4.25 26.54
CA ASN A 38 -30.63 -4.20 25.36
C ASN A 38 -29.81 -4.55 24.12
N GLN A 39 -30.39 -5.37 23.26
CA GLN A 39 -29.78 -5.74 22.00
C GLN A 39 -30.20 -4.77 20.87
N PHE A 40 -29.20 -4.39 20.04
CA PHE A 40 -29.45 -3.60 18.84
C PHE A 40 -28.56 -4.07 17.70
N ASN A 41 -29.05 -3.91 16.46
CA ASN A 41 -28.30 -4.24 15.27
C ASN A 41 -27.59 -3.00 14.74
N LYS A 42 -26.35 -3.20 14.33
CA LYS A 42 -25.51 -2.17 13.72
C LYS A 42 -24.86 -2.70 12.46
N ILE A 43 -24.92 -1.91 11.40
CA ILE A 43 -24.22 -2.18 10.15
C ILE A 43 -22.72 -1.92 10.35
N VAL A 44 -21.92 -2.92 10.03
CA VAL A 44 -20.46 -2.88 10.16
C VAL A 44 -19.80 -3.49 8.92
N PRO A 45 -18.51 -3.24 8.67
CA PRO A 45 -17.79 -3.91 7.59
C PRO A 45 -17.78 -5.43 7.76
N THR A 46 -17.93 -6.14 6.63
CA THR A 46 -17.81 -7.61 6.58
C THR A 46 -16.34 -8.01 6.63
N LEU A 47 -15.74 -7.84 7.78
CA LEU A 47 -14.34 -8.19 8.03
C LEU A 47 -14.26 -9.20 9.16
N ASP A 48 -13.31 -10.14 9.04
CA ASP A 48 -12.92 -10.97 10.19
C ASP A 48 -12.51 -10.06 11.35
N LYS A 49 -12.82 -10.49 12.58
CA LYS A 49 -12.52 -9.74 13.81
C LYS A 49 -11.05 -9.31 13.88
N ARG A 50 -10.11 -10.15 13.44
CA ARG A 50 -8.67 -9.85 13.47
C ARG A 50 -8.29 -8.79 12.44
N ALA A 51 -8.76 -8.96 11.20
CA ALA A 51 -8.55 -7.98 10.14
C ALA A 51 -9.17 -6.63 10.49
N ASN A 52 -10.41 -6.62 11.01
CA ASN A 52 -11.08 -5.40 11.45
C ASN A 52 -10.31 -4.68 12.54
N ASN A 53 -9.75 -5.40 13.52
CA ASN A 53 -8.95 -4.80 14.59
C ASN A 53 -7.68 -4.11 14.07
N VAL A 54 -7.03 -4.67 13.06
CA VAL A 54 -5.84 -4.07 12.43
C VAL A 54 -6.25 -2.84 11.63
N ILE A 55 -7.23 -2.98 10.73
CA ILE A 55 -7.67 -1.92 9.83
C ILE A 55 -8.23 -0.73 10.61
N ALA A 56 -9.13 -0.95 11.56
CA ALA A 56 -9.77 0.12 12.35
C ALA A 56 -8.77 0.97 13.14
N ARG A 57 -7.62 0.40 13.56
CA ARG A 57 -6.55 1.15 14.23
C ARG A 57 -5.70 1.97 13.27
N MET A 58 -5.62 1.56 12.01
CA MET A 58 -4.80 2.22 10.99
C MET A 58 -5.55 3.29 10.23
N CYS A 59 -6.86 3.10 10.02
CA CYS A 59 -7.68 4.02 9.23
C CYS A 59 -7.81 5.38 9.91
N ASP A 60 -7.61 6.44 9.14
CA ASP A 60 -7.92 7.81 9.55
C ASP A 60 -9.40 8.13 9.32
N LEU A 61 -10.05 7.38 8.43
CA LEU A 61 -11.46 7.55 8.10
C LEU A 61 -12.11 6.20 7.79
N ILE A 62 -13.28 5.97 8.37
CA ILE A 62 -14.18 4.86 8.05
C ILE A 62 -15.45 5.47 7.51
N GLY A 63 -15.74 5.23 6.24
CA GLY A 63 -16.92 5.75 5.56
C GLY A 63 -17.95 4.65 5.32
N TYR A 64 -19.22 4.93 5.63
CA TYR A 64 -20.34 4.10 5.26
C TYR A 64 -21.02 4.67 4.02
N THR A 65 -21.16 3.88 2.96
CA THR A 65 -21.76 4.34 1.70
C THR A 65 -23.15 3.75 1.50
N ARG A 66 -24.08 4.59 1.06
CA ARG A 66 -25.45 4.18 0.78
C ARG A 66 -26.05 4.98 -0.37
N SER A 67 -26.79 4.30 -1.25
CA SER A 67 -27.65 4.97 -2.23
C SER A 67 -28.87 5.59 -1.55
N VAL A 68 -29.15 6.83 -1.90
CA VAL A 68 -30.35 7.56 -1.48
C VAL A 68 -31.01 8.15 -2.71
N THR A 69 -32.36 8.21 -2.68
CA THR A 69 -33.14 8.85 -3.74
C THR A 69 -33.51 10.25 -3.27
N ASP A 70 -33.17 11.27 -4.05
CA ASP A 70 -33.55 12.66 -3.75
C ASP A 70 -35.05 12.90 -4.04
N GLU A 71 -35.55 14.07 -3.63
CA GLU A 71 -36.98 14.44 -3.82
C GLU A 71 -37.38 14.50 -5.31
N ALA A 72 -36.42 14.65 -6.21
CA ALA A 72 -36.65 14.64 -7.66
C ALA A 72 -36.62 13.24 -8.27
N GLY A 73 -36.36 12.18 -7.47
CA GLY A 73 -36.29 10.80 -7.91
C GLY A 73 -34.93 10.37 -8.45
N ASN A 74 -33.87 11.21 -8.31
CA ASN A 74 -32.53 10.83 -8.75
C ASN A 74 -31.81 10.04 -7.66
N GLU A 75 -31.13 8.99 -8.05
CA GLU A 75 -30.29 8.21 -7.15
C GLU A 75 -28.91 8.89 -6.99
N LYS A 76 -28.49 9.05 -5.73
CA LYS A 76 -27.17 9.52 -5.35
C LYS A 76 -26.55 8.59 -4.34
N VAL A 77 -25.25 8.42 -4.40
CA VAL A 77 -24.50 7.67 -3.39
C VAL A 77 -23.91 8.66 -2.38
N LEU A 78 -24.32 8.54 -1.14
CA LEU A 78 -23.76 9.31 -0.03
C LEU A 78 -22.74 8.45 0.73
N MET A 79 -21.69 9.12 1.20
CA MET A 79 -20.71 8.56 2.11
C MET A 79 -20.84 9.27 3.47
N PHE A 80 -21.24 8.53 4.47
CA PHE A 80 -21.36 8.99 5.85
C PHE A 80 -20.01 8.88 6.53
N LEU A 81 -19.54 9.98 7.12
CA LEU A 81 -18.24 10.10 7.75
C LEU A 81 -18.33 10.12 9.28
N ARG A 82 -19.54 10.14 9.82
CA ARG A 82 -19.84 10.05 11.26
C ARG A 82 -20.77 8.88 11.53
N GLY A 83 -20.37 8.03 12.46
CA GLY A 83 -21.14 6.86 12.85
C GLY A 83 -22.33 7.20 13.72
N THR A 84 -23.31 6.30 13.72
CA THR A 84 -24.49 6.35 14.57
C THR A 84 -24.66 5.01 15.29
N SER A 85 -25.75 4.87 16.05
CA SER A 85 -26.14 3.57 16.62
C SER A 85 -26.47 2.54 15.53
N ARG A 86 -26.77 2.96 14.29
CA ARG A 86 -27.21 2.10 13.19
C ARG A 86 -26.10 1.62 12.28
N TYR A 87 -25.04 2.39 12.10
CA TYR A 87 -23.91 2.04 11.23
C TYR A 87 -22.59 2.53 11.80
N GLU A 88 -21.51 1.81 11.43
CA GLU A 88 -20.16 2.17 11.78
C GLU A 88 -19.60 3.14 10.73
N ALA A 89 -19.15 4.30 11.19
CA ALA A 89 -18.38 5.27 10.44
C ALA A 89 -17.62 6.13 11.44
N GLY A 90 -16.58 6.83 11.01
CA GLY A 90 -15.80 7.68 11.87
C GLY A 90 -14.64 8.35 11.14
N SER A 91 -14.17 9.45 11.70
CA SER A 91 -13.03 10.19 11.17
C SER A 91 -12.16 10.69 12.32
N ARG A 92 -10.85 10.63 12.14
CA ARG A 92 -9.89 11.28 13.04
C ARG A 92 -9.87 12.80 12.87
N PHE A 93 -10.36 13.28 11.72
CA PHE A 93 -10.46 14.73 11.46
C PHE A 93 -11.69 15.29 12.16
N LYS A 94 -11.49 16.17 13.13
CA LYS A 94 -12.53 16.72 14.02
C LYS A 94 -13.69 17.37 13.26
N TYR A 95 -13.40 18.04 12.16
CA TYR A 95 -14.36 18.88 11.44
C TYR A 95 -14.89 18.31 10.12
N THR A 96 -14.71 16.99 9.88
CA THR A 96 -15.38 16.36 8.75
C THR A 96 -16.89 16.48 8.87
N PRO A 97 -17.62 16.73 7.77
CA PRO A 97 -19.08 16.75 7.76
C PRO A 97 -19.66 15.37 8.11
N ASP A 98 -20.95 15.32 8.42
CA ASP A 98 -21.61 14.05 8.73
C ASP A 98 -21.65 13.14 7.52
N TYR A 99 -21.87 13.70 6.33
CA TYR A 99 -21.86 12.96 5.06
C TYR A 99 -21.43 13.88 3.90
N ILE A 100 -21.05 13.23 2.80
CA ILE A 100 -20.74 13.86 1.51
C ILE A 100 -21.38 13.03 0.39
N GLU A 101 -21.59 13.63 -0.77
CA GLU A 101 -21.82 12.88 -1.99
C GLU A 101 -20.54 12.16 -2.39
N LEU A 102 -20.63 10.84 -2.66
CA LEU A 102 -19.45 10.01 -2.90
C LEU A 102 -18.74 10.40 -4.19
N SER A 103 -17.61 11.05 -4.05
CA SER A 103 -16.63 11.26 -5.10
C SER A 103 -15.25 11.46 -4.46
N TYR A 104 -14.19 11.22 -5.24
CA TYR A 104 -12.83 11.47 -4.78
C TYR A 104 -12.62 12.93 -4.41
N ASP A 105 -13.06 13.85 -5.26
CA ASP A 105 -12.89 15.30 -5.07
C ASP A 105 -13.63 15.79 -3.81
N ASN A 106 -14.85 15.30 -3.58
CA ASN A 106 -15.61 15.66 -2.38
C ASN A 106 -14.94 15.11 -1.12
N LEU A 107 -14.38 13.92 -1.17
CA LEU A 107 -13.66 13.32 -0.04
C LEU A 107 -12.40 14.11 0.28
N VAL A 108 -11.56 14.41 -0.72
CA VAL A 108 -10.34 15.21 -0.55
C VAL A 108 -10.67 16.60 -0.01
N LYS A 109 -11.70 17.23 -0.57
CA LYS A 109 -12.17 18.54 -0.09
C LYS A 109 -12.64 18.48 1.37
N ALA A 110 -13.46 17.50 1.73
CA ALA A 110 -13.97 17.36 3.10
C ALA A 110 -12.86 17.16 4.13
N ILE A 111 -11.80 16.39 3.77
CA ILE A 111 -10.63 16.20 4.61
C ILE A 111 -9.82 17.51 4.70
N GLY A 112 -9.56 18.16 3.58
CA GLY A 112 -8.83 19.44 3.53
C GLY A 112 -9.51 20.53 4.36
N ASP A 113 -10.81 20.76 4.14
CA ASP A 113 -11.61 21.73 4.90
C ASP A 113 -11.62 21.43 6.42
N ALA A 114 -11.60 20.14 6.79
CA ALA A 114 -11.55 19.71 8.19
C ALA A 114 -10.18 20.01 8.83
N ILE A 115 -9.10 19.79 8.10
CA ILE A 115 -7.72 20.09 8.52
C ILE A 115 -7.56 21.60 8.67
N ASP A 116 -7.97 22.39 7.68
CA ASP A 116 -7.86 23.86 7.68
C ASP A 116 -8.61 24.48 8.87
N LYS A 117 -9.82 23.97 9.16
CA LYS A 117 -10.58 24.40 10.33
C LYS A 117 -9.87 24.07 11.64
N GLN A 118 -9.29 22.88 11.74
CA GLN A 118 -8.59 22.48 12.94
C GLN A 118 -7.32 23.32 13.16
N MET A 119 -6.57 23.60 12.11
CA MET A 119 -5.39 24.46 12.16
C MET A 119 -5.76 25.89 12.58
N ALA A 120 -6.87 26.43 12.07
CA ALA A 120 -7.36 27.76 12.43
C ALA A 120 -7.79 27.87 13.90
N GLU A 121 -8.32 26.80 14.49
CA GLU A 121 -8.77 26.77 15.88
C GLU A 121 -7.59 26.55 16.86
N ASP A 122 -6.74 25.58 16.56
CA ASP A 122 -5.65 25.17 17.46
C ASP A 122 -4.41 26.09 17.37
N GLY A 123 -4.34 26.95 16.33
CA GLY A 123 -3.22 27.88 16.09
C GLY A 123 -1.88 27.16 15.90
N SER A 124 -1.89 25.88 15.59
CA SER A 124 -0.70 25.05 15.50
C SER A 124 -0.57 24.39 14.14
N ASP A 125 0.64 24.33 13.62
CA ASP A 125 1.03 23.53 12.45
C ASP A 125 0.98 22.02 12.72
N LEU A 126 -0.05 21.54 13.43
CA LEU A 126 -0.19 20.13 13.85
C LEU A 126 -0.29 19.17 12.66
N PHE A 127 -0.65 19.68 11.50
CA PHE A 127 -0.74 18.93 10.24
C PHE A 127 0.14 19.56 9.16
N THR A 128 1.32 20.06 9.53
CA THR A 128 2.30 20.34 8.49
C THR A 128 2.55 19.02 7.79
N ASP A 129 2.03 18.92 6.59
CA ASP A 129 2.43 17.87 5.65
C ASP A 129 3.90 18.10 5.28
N LYS A 130 4.77 17.82 6.25
CA LYS A 130 6.20 17.67 6.00
C LYS A 130 6.51 16.40 5.20
N ARG A 131 5.51 15.72 4.72
CA ARG A 131 5.62 14.90 3.53
C ARG A 131 5.69 15.80 2.29
N GLU A 132 6.48 16.89 2.39
CA GLU A 132 7.04 17.48 1.22
C GLU A 132 7.64 16.36 0.40
N ASN A 133 6.82 15.84 -0.51
CA ASN A 133 7.29 15.10 -1.67
C ASN A 133 8.32 13.99 -1.38
N VAL A 134 8.12 13.18 -0.32
CA VAL A 134 8.62 11.79 -0.34
C VAL A 134 7.84 11.02 -1.42
N HIS A 135 6.63 11.52 -1.76
CA HIS A 135 6.05 11.25 -3.03
C HIS A 135 6.71 12.10 -4.06
N LEU A 136 7.16 11.41 -4.99
CA LEU A 136 7.30 11.92 -6.31
C LEU A 136 8.43 12.95 -6.46
N ASP A 137 9.59 12.64 -5.90
CA ASP A 137 10.64 12.47 -6.86
C ASP A 137 10.38 11.17 -7.65
N THR A 138 9.21 11.06 -8.25
CA THR A 138 8.99 10.30 -9.49
C THR A 138 9.72 10.97 -10.64
N SER A 139 10.44 12.04 -10.39
CA SER A 139 11.55 12.54 -11.18
C SER A 139 12.89 12.04 -10.67
N MET A 140 12.99 10.99 -9.88
CA MET A 140 14.03 10.01 -10.17
C MET A 140 13.63 9.48 -11.54
N GLU A 141 13.95 10.22 -12.59
CA GLU A 141 14.09 9.67 -13.92
C GLU A 141 14.93 8.44 -13.70
N LEU A 142 14.25 7.29 -13.72
CA LEU A 142 14.92 6.01 -13.60
C LEU A 142 15.92 6.01 -14.73
N ASP A 143 17.18 6.21 -14.40
CA ASP A 143 18.26 6.31 -15.38
C ASP A 143 18.59 4.89 -15.82
N PHE A 144 18.16 4.56 -17.04
CA PHE A 144 18.43 3.27 -17.67
C PHE A 144 19.89 2.87 -17.59
N ASP A 145 20.81 3.80 -17.90
CA ASP A 145 22.23 3.50 -17.95
C ASP A 145 22.79 3.27 -16.54
N LYS A 146 22.27 4.00 -15.55
CA LYS A 146 22.61 3.82 -14.13
C LYS A 146 22.12 2.47 -13.60
N LEU A 147 20.87 2.09 -13.89
CA LEU A 147 20.32 0.80 -13.47
C LEU A 147 21.01 -0.37 -14.15
N MET A 148 21.36 -0.26 -15.43
CA MET A 148 22.15 -1.28 -16.13
C MET A 148 23.55 -1.44 -15.54
N LYS A 149 24.19 -0.34 -15.13
CA LYS A 149 25.46 -0.38 -14.41
C LYS A 149 25.32 -1.06 -13.06
N GLU A 150 24.30 -0.69 -12.30
CA GLU A 150 24.01 -1.27 -10.98
C GLU A 150 23.74 -2.77 -11.07
N PHE A 151 22.97 -3.21 -12.07
CA PHE A 151 22.77 -4.63 -12.37
C PHE A 151 24.10 -5.35 -12.58
N ASN A 152 24.98 -4.81 -13.42
CA ASN A 152 26.29 -5.40 -13.68
C ASN A 152 27.16 -5.43 -12.43
N ASP A 153 27.15 -4.37 -11.63
CA ASP A 153 27.92 -4.29 -10.39
C ASP A 153 27.44 -5.36 -9.38
N ILE A 154 26.14 -5.62 -9.28
CA ILE A 154 25.60 -6.71 -8.45
C ILE A 154 26.12 -8.06 -8.95
N ILE A 155 26.03 -8.33 -10.25
CA ILE A 155 26.47 -9.62 -10.82
C ILE A 155 27.99 -9.84 -10.60
N ILE A 156 28.80 -8.83 -10.80
CA ILE A 156 30.28 -8.93 -10.62
C ILE A 156 30.62 -9.21 -9.15
N ASN A 157 29.87 -8.68 -8.21
CA ASN A 157 30.10 -8.87 -6.78
C ASN A 157 29.57 -10.21 -6.24
N ILE A 158 28.84 -10.99 -7.03
CA ILE A 158 28.42 -12.32 -6.61
C ILE A 158 29.63 -13.26 -6.61
N PRO A 159 29.90 -14.00 -5.51
CA PRO A 159 31.00 -14.98 -5.46
C PRO A 159 30.94 -15.98 -6.62
N GLY A 160 32.03 -16.18 -7.29
CA GLY A 160 32.14 -17.12 -8.43
C GLY A 160 31.71 -16.54 -9.79
N SER A 161 31.28 -15.28 -9.86
CA SER A 161 30.89 -14.62 -11.14
C SER A 161 32.06 -14.44 -12.09
N ALA A 162 33.28 -14.19 -11.55
CA ALA A 162 34.52 -14.01 -12.33
C ALA A 162 35.19 -15.32 -12.70
N ASP A 163 34.97 -16.40 -11.94
CA ASP A 163 35.52 -17.72 -12.20
C ASP A 163 34.42 -18.78 -12.14
N ILE A 164 33.98 -19.20 -13.31
CA ILE A 164 32.86 -20.16 -13.51
C ILE A 164 33.13 -21.51 -12.81
N LYS A 165 34.36 -21.80 -12.47
CA LYS A 165 34.77 -23.05 -11.80
C LYS A 165 34.86 -22.95 -10.28
N GLN A 166 34.73 -21.75 -9.71
CA GLN A 166 34.74 -21.56 -8.27
C GLN A 166 33.42 -22.07 -7.67
N GLU A 167 33.52 -23.04 -6.78
CA GLU A 167 32.35 -23.54 -6.04
C GLU A 167 31.93 -22.53 -4.98
N THR A 168 30.62 -22.35 -4.85
CA THR A 168 30.03 -21.59 -3.73
C THR A 168 30.12 -22.42 -2.45
N GLU A 169 29.81 -21.82 -1.30
CA GLU A 169 29.78 -22.51 0.00
C GLU A 169 28.86 -23.74 0.02
N GLU A 170 27.92 -23.85 -0.93
CA GLU A 170 27.02 -24.98 -1.11
C GLU A 170 27.57 -26.05 -2.08
N GLY A 171 28.84 -25.96 -2.50
CA GLY A 171 29.47 -26.92 -3.42
C GLY A 171 28.90 -26.89 -4.84
N LYS A 172 28.28 -25.78 -5.25
CA LYS A 172 27.75 -25.57 -6.60
C LYS A 172 28.49 -24.43 -7.29
N THR A 173 28.65 -24.52 -8.59
CA THR A 173 29.22 -23.44 -9.39
C THR A 173 28.26 -22.26 -9.56
N PHE A 174 28.76 -21.09 -9.93
CA PHE A 174 27.93 -19.93 -10.27
C PHE A 174 26.88 -20.27 -11.33
N ALA A 175 27.24 -21.05 -12.34
CA ALA A 175 26.35 -21.46 -13.42
C ALA A 175 25.20 -22.36 -12.91
N GLU A 176 25.43 -23.20 -11.90
CA GLU A 176 24.42 -24.11 -11.36
C GLU A 176 23.51 -23.45 -10.32
N TYR A 177 24.00 -22.47 -9.58
CA TYR A 177 23.25 -21.86 -8.48
C TYR A 177 22.68 -20.50 -8.86
N TRP A 178 23.52 -19.56 -9.30
CA TRP A 178 23.11 -18.17 -9.51
C TRP A 178 22.49 -17.91 -10.88
N GLN A 179 23.06 -18.47 -11.94
CA GLN A 179 22.60 -18.19 -13.30
C GLN A 179 21.11 -18.51 -13.53
N PRO A 180 20.55 -19.66 -13.05
CA PRO A 180 19.12 -19.94 -13.21
C PRO A 180 18.24 -18.93 -12.46
N ARG A 181 18.67 -18.49 -11.25
CA ARG A 181 17.92 -17.53 -10.43
C ARG A 181 17.92 -16.14 -11.03
N ILE A 182 19.07 -15.69 -11.51
CA ILE A 182 19.20 -14.40 -12.22
C ILE A 182 18.33 -14.43 -13.49
N THR A 183 18.37 -15.52 -14.25
CA THR A 183 17.54 -15.70 -15.45
C THR A 183 16.06 -15.62 -15.08
N GLN A 184 15.63 -16.28 -14.02
CA GLN A 184 14.24 -16.24 -13.56
C GLN A 184 13.80 -14.81 -13.15
N CYS A 185 14.66 -14.03 -12.49
CA CYS A 185 14.37 -12.64 -12.18
C CYS A 185 14.20 -11.81 -13.46
N ILE A 186 15.08 -11.98 -14.44
CA ILE A 186 14.99 -11.26 -15.71
C ILE A 186 13.72 -11.65 -16.48
N GLU A 187 13.44 -12.94 -16.61
CA GLU A 187 12.29 -13.45 -17.37
C GLU A 187 10.95 -13.05 -16.75
N ARG A 188 10.91 -12.83 -15.42
CA ARG A 188 9.71 -12.38 -14.71
C ARG A 188 9.20 -11.03 -15.23
N TYR A 189 10.09 -10.11 -15.56
CA TYR A 189 9.75 -8.74 -15.91
C TYR A 189 9.92 -8.43 -17.42
N LEU A 190 10.88 -9.06 -18.07
CA LEU A 190 11.12 -8.85 -19.52
C LEU A 190 10.45 -9.90 -20.41
N GLY A 191 10.00 -11.02 -19.82
CA GLY A 191 9.39 -12.13 -20.55
C GLY A 191 10.33 -13.31 -20.79
N LYS A 192 9.74 -14.48 -21.01
CA LYS A 192 10.45 -15.75 -21.15
C LYS A 192 11.46 -15.73 -22.30
N GLY A 193 12.69 -16.19 -22.04
CA GLY A 193 13.80 -16.27 -23.00
C GLY A 193 14.51 -14.93 -23.23
N LYS A 194 14.08 -13.85 -22.59
CA LYS A 194 14.72 -12.53 -22.68
C LYS A 194 15.95 -12.47 -21.79
N LYS A 195 16.92 -11.68 -22.22
CA LYS A 195 18.13 -11.36 -21.44
C LYS A 195 18.13 -9.88 -21.11
N ILE A 196 18.87 -9.48 -20.06
CA ILE A 196 18.95 -8.06 -19.67
C ILE A 196 19.41 -7.14 -20.79
N LYS A 197 20.29 -7.62 -21.67
CA LYS A 197 20.76 -6.87 -22.85
C LYS A 197 19.68 -6.60 -23.90
N ASP A 198 18.56 -7.33 -23.83
CA ASP A 198 17.43 -7.18 -24.74
C ASP A 198 16.45 -6.10 -24.23
N ALA A 199 16.71 -5.53 -23.04
CA ALA A 199 15.90 -4.47 -22.45
C ALA A 199 16.09 -3.16 -23.21
N THR A 200 14.99 -2.44 -23.37
CA THR A 200 14.92 -1.14 -24.05
C THR A 200 14.71 -0.02 -23.04
N ARG A 201 14.98 1.23 -23.42
CA ARG A 201 14.90 2.39 -22.50
C ARG A 201 13.50 2.66 -21.97
N ASP A 202 12.46 2.25 -22.68
CA ASP A 202 11.07 2.29 -22.26
C ASP A 202 10.71 1.25 -21.20
N GLN A 203 11.59 0.27 -20.94
CA GLN A 203 11.44 -0.76 -19.91
C GLN A 203 12.24 -0.46 -18.65
N VAL A 204 12.57 0.80 -18.40
CA VAL A 204 13.38 1.23 -17.25
C VAL A 204 12.78 0.79 -15.90
N GLU A 205 11.45 0.82 -15.74
CA GLU A 205 10.76 0.34 -14.54
C GLU A 205 10.94 -1.17 -14.33
N ALA A 206 10.92 -1.96 -15.41
CA ALA A 206 11.16 -3.39 -15.34
C ALA A 206 12.59 -3.69 -14.91
N ILE A 207 13.57 -2.88 -15.33
CA ILE A 207 14.97 -3.03 -14.92
C ILE A 207 15.15 -2.68 -13.45
N ASP A 208 14.48 -1.64 -12.95
CA ASP A 208 14.51 -1.26 -11.53
C ASP A 208 13.98 -2.40 -10.65
N LEU A 209 12.89 -3.03 -11.05
CA LEU A 209 12.34 -4.21 -10.35
C LEU A 209 13.30 -5.40 -10.39
N ILE A 210 13.97 -5.66 -11.53
CA ILE A 210 14.99 -6.72 -11.65
C ILE A 210 16.17 -6.44 -10.71
N VAL A 211 16.66 -5.20 -10.66
CA VAL A 211 17.76 -4.80 -9.77
C VAL A 211 17.38 -4.97 -8.31
N THR A 212 16.16 -4.60 -7.95
CA THR A 212 15.62 -4.75 -6.59
C THR A 212 15.50 -6.22 -6.19
N ASP A 213 14.90 -7.07 -7.04
CA ASP A 213 14.79 -8.52 -6.80
C ASP A 213 16.16 -9.19 -6.66
N LEU A 214 17.15 -8.75 -7.44
CA LEU A 214 18.52 -9.26 -7.35
C LEU A 214 19.22 -8.86 -6.05
N LYS A 215 19.06 -7.62 -5.60
CA LYS A 215 19.58 -7.17 -4.30
C LYS A 215 19.03 -8.03 -3.16
N ASP A 216 17.73 -8.27 -3.19
CA ASP A 216 17.07 -9.11 -2.19
C ASP A 216 17.56 -10.55 -2.27
N LEU A 217 17.71 -11.11 -3.47
CA LEU A 217 18.21 -12.47 -3.68
C LEU A 217 19.63 -12.66 -3.11
N VAL A 218 20.52 -11.66 -3.29
CA VAL A 218 21.89 -11.69 -2.76
C VAL A 218 21.89 -11.54 -1.24
N LYS A 219 21.08 -10.60 -0.72
CA LYS A 219 20.97 -10.31 0.72
C LYS A 219 20.45 -11.51 1.54
N TYR A 220 19.43 -12.22 1.03
CA TYR A 220 18.86 -13.37 1.74
C TYR A 220 19.75 -14.62 1.74
N LYS A 221 20.83 -14.62 0.96
CA LYS A 221 21.84 -15.68 1.04
C LYS A 221 22.86 -15.44 2.15
N GLU A 222 23.05 -14.19 2.56
CA GLU A 222 23.98 -13.83 3.65
C GLU A 222 23.35 -14.02 5.06
N MET A 223 22.10 -14.44 5.15
CA MET A 223 21.39 -14.81 6.38
C MET A 223 21.23 -16.33 6.49
#